data_04ca1747b368e12b4b79073211a85230
#
_entry.id   04ca1747b368e12b4b79073211a85230
#
_cell.length_a   1.000
_cell.length_b   1.000
_cell.length_c   1.000
_cell.angle_alpha   90.00
_cell.angle_beta   90.00
_cell.angle_gamma   90.00
#
_symmetry.space_group_name_H-M   'P 1'
#
loop_
_entity.id
_entity.type
_entity.pdbx_description
1 polymer ?
#
loop_
_entity_poly.entity_id
_entity_poly.type
_entity_poly.pdbx_seq_one_letter_code
_entity_poly.pdbx_strand_id
1 'polypeptide(L)'
;MKAVSFNDLADKYRALDFQDALADFIAQINHPQASATALKALAEDTLLPFRAVPVFHKIKFVSTRDSEIVDSVQVRPDQRDTRGRLIPSRFDTVIVRGEPQGGARNKGKFKLYWCCGPSNYHSGGLRIAQVRVVFQLPNKVIPQVFLSQDTIPPTHLAYVEWFSPIPSTPDSNSLLYKVSRLVQNGRRVASVITVDSIHSSVHLLPRFGEDPPVWNTFSVLELCHSFYINPFSDRDSFLLFS
;
A
#
# COMPACT_ATOMS: atom_id res chain seq x y z
N MET A 1 19.45 10.53 -2.44
CA MET A 1 18.03 10.27 -2.71
C MET A 1 17.69 10.92 -4.05
N LYS A 2 17.10 10.18 -4.99
CA LYS A 2 16.78 10.69 -6.32
C LYS A 2 15.30 11.07 -6.36
N ALA A 3 14.97 12.27 -6.84
CA ALA A 3 13.61 12.65 -7.13
C ALA A 3 13.15 11.95 -8.43
N VAL A 4 11.96 11.37 -8.41
CA VAL A 4 11.33 10.67 -9.55
C VAL A 4 10.10 11.45 -9.97
N SER A 5 9.96 11.71 -11.27
CA SER A 5 8.80 12.42 -11.83
C SER A 5 7.53 11.58 -11.73
N PHE A 6 6.36 12.22 -11.72
CA PHE A 6 5.08 11.53 -11.73
C PHE A 6 4.90 10.64 -12.96
N ASN A 7 5.41 11.06 -14.11
CA ASN A 7 5.40 10.25 -15.33
C ASN A 7 6.26 8.98 -15.15
N ASP A 8 7.46 9.11 -14.58
CA ASP A 8 8.30 7.95 -14.28
C ASP A 8 7.66 7.03 -13.23
N LEU A 9 6.89 7.57 -12.25
CA LEU A 9 6.14 6.74 -11.30
C LEU A 9 5.05 5.94 -12.00
N ALA A 10 4.33 6.54 -12.93
CA ALA A 10 3.32 5.84 -13.72
C ALA A 10 3.95 4.74 -14.59
N ASP A 11 5.01 5.07 -15.33
CA ASP A 11 5.60 4.17 -16.32
C ASP A 11 6.45 3.06 -15.69
N LYS A 12 7.39 3.43 -14.79
CA LYS A 12 8.38 2.48 -14.25
C LYS A 12 7.90 1.75 -12.99
N TYR A 13 7.10 2.45 -12.15
CA TYR A 13 6.58 1.88 -10.90
C TYR A 13 5.14 1.37 -11.06
N ARG A 14 4.51 1.61 -12.23
CA ARG A 14 3.11 1.25 -12.53
C ARG A 14 2.12 1.92 -11.57
N ALA A 15 2.47 3.08 -11.04
CA ALA A 15 1.65 3.86 -10.15
C ALA A 15 0.78 4.85 -10.96
N LEU A 16 -0.14 4.33 -11.77
CA LEU A 16 -0.92 5.09 -12.76
C LEU A 16 -1.76 6.20 -12.13
N ASP A 17 -2.39 5.92 -11.00
CA ASP A 17 -3.30 6.83 -10.31
C ASP A 17 -2.59 7.55 -9.12
N PHE A 18 -1.24 7.71 -9.19
CA PHE A 18 -0.45 8.25 -8.08
C PHE A 18 -0.88 9.67 -7.68
N GLN A 19 -1.14 10.53 -8.66
CA GLN A 19 -1.51 11.93 -8.40
C GLN A 19 -2.88 12.01 -7.74
N ASP A 20 -3.85 11.28 -8.25
CA ASP A 20 -5.21 11.25 -7.73
C ASP A 20 -5.23 10.68 -6.30
N ALA A 21 -4.53 9.56 -6.07
CA ALA A 21 -4.42 8.97 -4.75
C ALA A 21 -3.70 9.87 -3.73
N LEU A 22 -2.74 10.67 -4.18
CA LEU A 22 -2.06 11.65 -3.33
C LEU A 22 -2.96 12.85 -3.03
N ALA A 23 -3.74 13.32 -3.99
CA ALA A 23 -4.74 14.37 -3.79
C ALA A 23 -5.83 13.92 -2.81
N ASP A 24 -6.35 12.68 -2.95
CA ASP A 24 -7.28 12.07 -2.01
C ASP A 24 -6.70 12.03 -0.59
N PHE A 25 -5.45 11.61 -0.44
CA PHE A 25 -4.77 11.55 0.86
C PHE A 25 -4.64 12.93 1.51
N ILE A 26 -4.25 13.95 0.73
CA ILE A 26 -4.12 15.34 1.22
C ILE A 26 -5.49 15.89 1.61
N ALA A 27 -6.53 15.67 0.81
CA ALA A 27 -7.90 16.09 1.12
C ALA A 27 -8.41 15.46 2.42
N GLN A 28 -8.15 14.17 2.64
CA GLN A 28 -8.53 13.46 3.88
C GLN A 28 -7.85 14.05 5.12
N ILE A 29 -6.55 14.38 5.03
CA ILE A 29 -5.83 15.00 6.14
C ILE A 29 -6.35 16.39 6.44
N ASN A 30 -6.59 17.18 5.41
CA ASN A 30 -7.05 18.57 5.57
C ASN A 30 -8.51 18.64 6.05
N HIS A 31 -9.34 17.65 5.71
CA HIS A 31 -10.78 17.65 5.99
C HIS A 31 -11.26 16.32 6.61
N PRO A 32 -10.77 15.95 7.81
CA PRO A 32 -11.03 14.63 8.40
C PRO A 32 -12.51 14.37 8.78
N GLN A 33 -13.34 15.41 8.74
CA GLN A 33 -14.77 15.31 9.04
C GLN A 33 -15.66 15.37 7.79
N ALA A 34 -15.06 15.56 6.60
CA ALA A 34 -15.84 15.65 5.36
C ALA A 34 -16.40 14.27 4.95
N SER A 35 -17.56 14.28 4.29
CA SER A 35 -18.13 13.06 3.73
C SER A 35 -17.30 12.54 2.55
N ALA A 36 -17.46 11.26 2.19
CA ALA A 36 -16.74 10.65 1.07
C ALA A 36 -16.94 11.41 -0.25
N THR A 37 -18.17 11.88 -0.51
CA THR A 37 -18.47 12.67 -1.70
C THR A 37 -17.79 14.04 -1.68
N ALA A 38 -17.79 14.71 -0.52
CA ALA A 38 -17.10 15.99 -0.35
C ALA A 38 -15.58 15.84 -0.47
N LEU A 39 -15.01 14.78 0.10
CA LEU A 39 -13.56 14.47 -0.02
C LEU A 39 -13.15 14.28 -1.48
N LYS A 40 -13.97 13.59 -2.27
CA LYS A 40 -13.69 13.39 -3.69
C LYS A 40 -13.66 14.71 -4.46
N ALA A 41 -14.65 15.59 -4.24
CA ALA A 41 -14.66 16.91 -4.86
C ALA A 41 -13.44 17.76 -4.44
N LEU A 42 -13.09 17.74 -3.15
CA LEU A 42 -11.92 18.45 -2.63
C LEU A 42 -10.60 17.90 -3.20
N ALA A 43 -10.52 16.60 -3.43
CA ALA A 43 -9.35 15.98 -4.05
C ALA A 43 -9.21 16.38 -5.53
N GLU A 44 -10.30 16.44 -6.28
CA GLU A 44 -10.33 16.92 -7.68
C GLU A 44 -9.84 18.38 -7.80
N ASP A 45 -10.13 19.21 -6.79
CA ASP A 45 -9.68 20.61 -6.71
C ASP A 45 -8.24 20.77 -6.13
N THR A 46 -7.64 19.70 -5.62
CA THR A 46 -6.32 19.75 -4.98
C THR A 46 -5.22 19.86 -6.01
N LEU A 47 -4.57 21.03 -6.09
CA LEU A 47 -3.41 21.25 -6.93
C LEU A 47 -2.12 20.79 -6.24
N LEU A 48 -1.34 19.94 -6.89
CA LEU A 48 -0.02 19.53 -6.42
C LEU A 48 1.05 20.49 -6.98
N PRO A 49 1.69 21.33 -6.12
CA PRO A 49 2.66 22.36 -6.59
C PRO A 49 4.04 21.75 -6.93
N PHE A 50 4.11 20.46 -7.21
CA PHE A 50 5.32 19.73 -7.57
C PHE A 50 5.00 18.62 -8.57
N ARG A 51 6.03 18.12 -9.26
CA ARG A 51 5.89 17.07 -10.29
C ARG A 51 6.84 15.88 -10.08
N ALA A 52 7.56 15.86 -8.97
CA ALA A 52 8.50 14.81 -8.62
C ALA A 52 8.59 14.66 -7.11
N VAL A 53 8.86 13.45 -6.63
CA VAL A 53 9.04 13.13 -5.22
C VAL A 53 10.30 12.31 -5.00
N PRO A 54 11.01 12.48 -3.88
CA PRO A 54 12.04 11.57 -3.44
C PRO A 54 11.47 10.18 -3.18
N VAL A 55 12.09 9.12 -3.74
CA VAL A 55 11.64 7.74 -3.58
C VAL A 55 12.64 6.90 -2.81
N PHE A 56 12.12 5.88 -2.12
CA PHE A 56 12.87 4.88 -1.39
C PHE A 56 12.58 3.50 -1.98
N HIS A 57 13.60 2.65 -2.06
CA HIS A 57 13.47 1.32 -2.64
C HIS A 57 13.37 0.20 -1.61
N LYS A 58 13.43 0.54 -0.32
CA LYS A 58 13.38 -0.46 0.76
C LYS A 58 12.80 0.13 2.04
N ILE A 59 11.87 -0.60 2.66
CA ILE A 59 11.45 -0.43 4.05
C ILE A 59 12.15 -1.52 4.86
N LYS A 60 12.66 -1.19 6.05
CA LYS A 60 13.22 -2.15 6.99
C LYS A 60 12.41 -2.12 8.26
N PHE A 61 12.00 -3.28 8.73
CA PHE A 61 11.37 -3.44 10.04
C PHE A 61 12.46 -3.84 11.03
N VAL A 62 12.51 -3.11 12.15
CA VAL A 62 13.54 -3.28 13.16
C VAL A 62 12.88 -3.71 14.46
N SER A 63 13.42 -4.74 15.09
CA SER A 63 13.00 -5.17 16.42
C SER A 63 13.21 -4.03 17.42
N THR A 64 12.22 -3.81 18.28
CA THR A 64 12.31 -2.80 19.34
C THR A 64 13.20 -3.23 20.51
N ARG A 65 13.57 -4.54 20.57
CA ARG A 65 14.35 -5.10 21.68
C ARG A 65 15.85 -5.05 21.45
N ASP A 66 16.29 -5.38 20.24
CA ASP A 66 17.69 -5.61 19.90
C ASP A 66 18.17 -4.83 18.68
N SER A 67 17.31 -4.00 18.10
CA SER A 67 17.59 -3.21 16.89
C SER A 67 17.99 -4.05 15.67
N GLU A 68 17.71 -5.34 15.67
CA GLU A 68 17.94 -6.20 14.52
C GLU A 68 16.87 -6.00 13.45
N ILE A 69 17.26 -6.16 12.18
CA ILE A 69 16.33 -6.13 11.06
C ILE A 69 15.63 -7.47 10.99
N VAL A 70 14.34 -7.48 11.36
CA VAL A 70 13.52 -8.70 11.39
C VAL A 70 12.81 -8.96 10.07
N ASP A 71 12.55 -7.91 9.26
CA ASP A 71 11.87 -8.03 7.98
C ASP A 71 12.20 -6.85 7.06
N SER A 72 11.94 -6.98 5.76
CA SER A 72 12.10 -5.87 4.82
C SER A 72 11.24 -6.02 3.58
N VAL A 73 10.71 -4.88 3.12
CA VAL A 73 9.91 -4.73 1.89
C VAL A 73 10.75 -4.04 0.84
N GLN A 74 10.83 -4.61 -0.35
CA GLN A 74 11.52 -4.03 -1.50
C GLN A 74 10.51 -3.44 -2.48
N VAL A 75 10.86 -2.25 -2.99
CA VAL A 75 10.01 -1.47 -3.89
C VAL A 75 10.91 -0.82 -4.93
N ARG A 76 11.16 -1.52 -6.02
CA ARG A 76 12.04 -1.01 -7.07
C ARG A 76 11.52 -1.37 -8.46
N PRO A 77 11.65 -0.46 -9.43
CA PRO A 77 11.36 -0.74 -10.83
C PRO A 77 12.44 -1.60 -11.47
N ASP A 78 12.21 -2.00 -12.72
CA ASP A 78 13.24 -2.60 -13.56
C ASP A 78 14.46 -1.68 -13.66
N GLN A 79 15.63 -2.26 -13.59
CA GLN A 79 16.89 -1.53 -13.74
C GLN A 79 17.92 -2.39 -14.45
N ARG A 80 18.97 -1.78 -14.96
CA ARG A 80 20.10 -2.50 -15.54
C ARG A 80 21.26 -2.48 -14.55
N ASP A 81 21.94 -3.59 -14.42
CA ASP A 81 23.19 -3.68 -13.65
C ASP A 81 24.35 -2.99 -14.40
N THR A 82 25.53 -2.93 -13.79
CA THR A 82 26.73 -2.34 -14.37
C THR A 82 27.21 -3.06 -15.65
N ARG A 83 26.71 -4.28 -15.89
CA ARG A 83 26.99 -5.10 -17.07
C ARG A 83 25.87 -5.03 -18.11
N GLY A 84 24.87 -4.16 -17.93
CA GLY A 84 23.73 -3.98 -18.81
C GLY A 84 22.63 -5.05 -18.72
N ARG A 85 22.74 -6.03 -17.78
CA ARG A 85 21.72 -7.09 -17.60
C ARG A 85 20.51 -6.51 -16.89
N LEU A 86 19.32 -6.92 -17.34
CA LEU A 86 18.07 -6.53 -16.73
C LEU A 86 17.94 -7.15 -15.33
N ILE A 87 17.74 -6.32 -14.33
CA ILE A 87 17.30 -6.71 -13.00
C ILE A 87 15.80 -6.41 -12.97
N PRO A 88 14.94 -7.44 -12.86
CA PRO A 88 13.48 -7.23 -12.91
C PRO A 88 13.00 -6.39 -11.73
N SER A 89 11.86 -5.74 -11.92
CA SER A 89 11.16 -5.00 -10.87
C SER A 89 10.80 -5.91 -9.70
N ARG A 90 10.78 -5.32 -8.52
CA ARG A 90 10.31 -5.99 -7.30
C ARG A 90 9.43 -5.05 -6.49
N PHE A 91 8.18 -5.45 -6.34
CA PHE A 91 7.14 -4.73 -5.59
C PHE A 91 6.50 -5.71 -4.61
N ASP A 92 7.02 -5.73 -3.39
CA ASP A 92 6.61 -6.68 -2.37
C ASP A 92 5.19 -6.36 -1.86
N THR A 93 4.57 -7.37 -1.26
CA THR A 93 3.25 -7.29 -0.63
C THR A 93 3.38 -7.15 0.88
N VAL A 94 2.42 -6.44 1.47
CA VAL A 94 2.44 -6.06 2.90
C VAL A 94 1.09 -6.26 3.55
N ILE A 95 1.12 -6.46 4.87
CA ILE A 95 -0.01 -6.33 5.76
C ILE A 95 -0.08 -4.88 6.22
N VAL A 96 -1.23 -4.27 6.02
CA VAL A 96 -1.53 -2.90 6.47
C VAL A 96 -2.56 -2.97 7.59
N ARG A 97 -2.30 -2.29 8.70
CA ARG A 97 -3.26 -2.12 9.78
C ARG A 97 -4.22 -0.99 9.44
N GLY A 98 -5.52 -1.31 9.34
CA GLY A 98 -6.57 -0.31 9.39
C GLY A 98 -6.83 0.12 10.82
N GLU A 99 -7.31 1.35 11.05
CA GLU A 99 -7.77 1.71 12.38
C GLU A 99 -9.03 0.92 12.75
N PRO A 100 -9.15 0.42 14.00
CA PRO A 100 -10.37 -0.21 14.46
C PRO A 100 -11.51 0.81 14.41
N GLN A 101 -12.62 0.43 13.76
CA GLN A 101 -13.87 1.18 13.86
C GLN A 101 -14.39 1.05 15.30
N GLY A 102 -14.35 2.11 16.05
CA GLY A 102 -15.04 2.17 17.34
C GLY A 102 -14.18 2.69 18.48
N GLY A 103 -14.47 3.94 18.83
CA GLY A 103 -14.42 4.47 20.18
C GLY A 103 -13.07 4.55 20.87
N ALA A 104 -12.61 5.71 20.99
CA ALA A 104 -11.91 6.41 22.05
C ALA A 104 -10.80 7.30 21.49
N ARG A 105 -10.88 8.53 21.87
CA ARG A 105 -9.94 9.62 21.57
C ARG A 105 -8.50 9.20 21.81
N ASN A 106 -7.75 8.94 20.74
CA ASN A 106 -6.29 9.05 20.79
C ASN A 106 -5.87 10.20 19.89
N LYS A 107 -5.37 11.25 20.51
CA LYS A 107 -4.80 12.43 19.87
C LYS A 107 -3.66 12.00 18.95
N GLY A 108 -3.79 12.31 17.65
CA GLY A 108 -2.69 12.21 16.69
C GLY A 108 -2.70 11.02 15.70
N LYS A 109 -3.76 10.21 15.64
CA LYS A 109 -3.87 9.12 14.65
C LYS A 109 -4.83 9.49 13.53
N PHE A 110 -4.35 9.52 12.32
CA PHE A 110 -5.12 9.79 11.12
C PHE A 110 -6.12 8.65 10.85
N LYS A 111 -7.38 9.01 10.68
CA LYS A 111 -8.44 8.09 10.26
C LYS A 111 -8.32 7.85 8.75
N LEU A 112 -7.87 6.69 8.35
CA LEU A 112 -7.97 6.26 6.95
C LEU A 112 -9.45 5.99 6.63
N TYR A 113 -10.11 6.96 6.01
CA TYR A 113 -11.45 6.77 5.46
C TYR A 113 -11.35 5.91 4.20
N TRP A 114 -11.90 4.72 4.26
CA TRP A 114 -11.97 3.79 3.15
C TRP A 114 -13.10 4.18 2.21
N CYS A 115 -12.78 4.49 0.96
CA CYS A 115 -13.77 4.74 -0.11
C CYS A 115 -14.55 3.50 -0.56
N CYS A 116 -14.46 2.37 0.12
CA CYS A 116 -15.18 1.14 -0.19
C CYS A 116 -16.18 0.86 0.92
N GLY A 117 -17.46 0.93 0.58
CA GLY A 117 -18.68 0.81 1.39
C GLY A 117 -18.67 -0.06 2.68
N PRO A 118 -19.80 -0.07 3.42
CA PRO A 118 -19.89 -0.68 4.73
C PRO A 118 -19.82 -2.21 4.60
N SER A 119 -18.70 -2.80 4.92
CA SER A 119 -18.58 -4.24 5.07
C SER A 119 -18.07 -4.55 6.47
N ASN A 120 -18.88 -5.26 7.22
CA ASN A 120 -18.57 -5.78 8.55
C ASN A 120 -17.42 -6.78 8.46
N TYR A 121 -16.17 -6.36 8.76
CA TYR A 121 -15.02 -7.26 8.75
C TYR A 121 -14.58 -7.59 10.17
N HIS A 122 -14.61 -8.88 10.49
CA HIS A 122 -14.17 -9.45 11.76
C HIS A 122 -12.65 -9.63 11.86
N SER A 123 -11.90 -9.37 10.80
CA SER A 123 -10.43 -9.49 10.75
C SER A 123 -9.72 -8.24 11.27
N GLY A 124 -9.88 -7.87 12.53
CA GLY A 124 -9.05 -6.87 13.26
C GLY A 124 -8.52 -5.63 12.50
N GLY A 125 -9.11 -5.26 11.36
CA GLY A 125 -8.68 -4.12 10.54
C GLY A 125 -7.44 -4.39 9.67
N LEU A 126 -7.01 -5.64 9.47
CA LEU A 126 -5.88 -5.97 8.59
C LEU A 126 -6.30 -6.03 7.12
N ARG A 127 -5.43 -5.55 6.24
CA ARG A 127 -5.59 -5.65 4.78
C ARG A 127 -4.27 -5.95 4.10
N ILE A 128 -4.37 -6.59 2.93
CA ILE A 128 -3.21 -6.87 2.09
C ILE A 128 -3.11 -5.81 0.99
N ALA A 129 -1.89 -5.34 0.74
CA ALA A 129 -1.60 -4.42 -0.34
C ALA A 129 -0.25 -4.75 -1.01
N GLN A 130 -0.10 -4.38 -2.27
CA GLN A 130 1.20 -4.36 -2.95
C GLN A 130 1.76 -2.95 -2.94
N VAL A 131 2.98 -2.77 -2.43
CA VAL A 131 3.63 -1.46 -2.40
C VAL A 131 4.25 -1.16 -3.76
N ARG A 132 3.87 -0.04 -4.37
CA ARG A 132 4.41 0.41 -5.65
C ARG A 132 5.46 1.49 -5.51
N VAL A 133 5.23 2.43 -4.60
CA VAL A 133 6.13 3.56 -4.36
C VAL A 133 6.22 3.82 -2.87
N VAL A 134 7.43 3.98 -2.37
CA VAL A 134 7.67 4.57 -1.05
C VAL A 134 8.34 5.91 -1.27
N PHE A 135 7.79 6.96 -0.72
CA PHE A 135 8.22 8.32 -1.02
C PHE A 135 8.09 9.26 0.18
N GLN A 136 8.64 10.44 0.01
CA GLN A 136 8.52 11.54 0.96
C GLN A 136 8.03 12.78 0.22
N LEU A 137 7.19 13.57 0.84
CA LEU A 137 6.86 14.89 0.29
C LEU A 137 8.05 15.83 0.46
N PRO A 138 8.35 16.68 -0.54
CA PRO A 138 9.38 17.68 -0.40
C PRO A 138 9.06 18.64 0.77
N ASN A 139 10.00 18.88 1.67
CA ASN A 139 9.75 19.69 2.88
C ASN A 139 9.18 21.08 2.58
N LYS A 140 9.59 21.68 1.44
CA LYS A 140 9.11 23.00 1.00
C LYS A 140 7.63 23.01 0.60
N VAL A 141 7.08 21.84 0.28
CA VAL A 141 5.69 21.68 -0.21
C VAL A 141 4.72 21.43 0.94
N ILE A 142 5.19 20.79 2.02
CA ILE A 142 4.37 20.43 3.17
C ILE A 142 3.47 21.59 3.65
N PRO A 143 3.98 22.80 3.94
CA PRO A 143 3.14 23.91 4.39
C PRO A 143 2.21 24.49 3.30
N GLN A 144 2.39 24.09 2.04
CA GLN A 144 1.53 24.53 0.93
C GLN A 144 0.33 23.61 0.71
N VAL A 145 0.47 22.32 1.07
CA VAL A 145 -0.56 21.30 0.82
C VAL A 145 -1.34 20.92 2.08
N PHE A 146 -0.80 21.15 3.28
CA PHE A 146 -1.50 20.88 4.54
C PHE A 146 -1.93 22.16 5.23
N LEU A 147 -3.22 22.23 5.55
CA LEU A 147 -3.87 23.44 6.10
C LEU A 147 -3.62 23.62 7.61
N SER A 148 -3.39 22.53 8.35
CA SER A 148 -3.19 22.57 9.80
C SER A 148 -1.72 22.42 10.16
N GLN A 149 -1.19 23.40 10.91
CA GLN A 149 0.14 23.32 11.51
C GLN A 149 0.17 22.43 12.77
N ASP A 150 -0.99 22.15 13.36
CA ASP A 150 -1.12 21.32 14.57
C ASP A 150 -1.02 19.82 14.27
N THR A 151 -1.16 19.43 13.00
CA THR A 151 -1.05 18.07 12.57
C THR A 151 0.28 17.87 11.86
N ILE A 152 1.23 17.20 12.50
CA ILE A 152 2.51 16.86 11.87
C ILE A 152 2.21 15.92 10.69
N PRO A 153 2.45 16.36 9.45
CA PRO A 153 2.23 15.50 8.30
C PRO A 153 3.19 14.31 8.35
N PRO A 154 2.73 13.11 7.93
CA PRO A 154 3.59 11.93 7.89
C PRO A 154 4.78 12.17 6.94
N THR A 155 5.98 11.86 7.40
CA THR A 155 7.21 12.09 6.63
C THR A 155 7.39 11.09 5.51
N HIS A 156 6.99 9.84 5.73
CA HIS A 156 7.14 8.74 4.77
C HIS A 156 5.78 8.17 4.41
N LEU A 157 5.52 8.14 3.11
CA LEU A 157 4.27 7.68 2.52
C LEU A 157 4.54 6.51 1.60
N ALA A 158 3.51 5.70 1.39
CA ALA A 158 3.53 4.62 0.42
C ALA A 158 2.28 4.69 -0.47
N TYR A 159 2.47 4.58 -1.79
CA TYR A 159 1.40 4.31 -2.73
C TYR A 159 1.26 2.79 -2.86
N VAL A 160 0.06 2.31 -2.59
CA VAL A 160 -0.23 0.87 -2.54
C VAL A 160 -1.42 0.52 -3.41
N GLU A 161 -1.39 -0.69 -4.00
CA GLU A 161 -2.52 -1.31 -4.68
C GLU A 161 -3.14 -2.39 -3.79
N TRP A 162 -4.43 -2.31 -3.57
CA TRP A 162 -5.15 -3.15 -2.64
C TRP A 162 -5.53 -4.52 -3.21
N PHE A 163 -5.50 -5.50 -2.33
CA PHE A 163 -6.21 -6.76 -2.53
C PHE A 163 -7.61 -6.69 -1.90
N SER A 164 -8.45 -7.66 -2.25
CA SER A 164 -9.75 -7.84 -1.63
C SER A 164 -9.59 -7.94 -0.11
N PRO A 165 -10.63 -7.62 0.65
CA PRO A 165 -10.62 -7.89 2.08
C PRO A 165 -10.32 -9.35 2.37
N ILE A 166 -9.66 -9.61 3.51
CA ILE A 166 -9.42 -10.95 4.01
C ILE A 166 -10.76 -11.52 4.45
N PRO A 167 -11.21 -12.67 3.91
CA PRO A 167 -12.48 -13.28 4.31
C PRO A 167 -12.46 -13.68 5.79
N SER A 168 -13.63 -13.81 6.40
CA SER A 168 -13.75 -14.24 7.81
C SER A 168 -13.42 -15.71 8.04
N THR A 169 -13.49 -16.52 6.97
CA THR A 169 -13.21 -17.95 7.00
C THR A 169 -12.20 -18.31 5.92
N PRO A 170 -11.27 -19.23 6.21
CA PRO A 170 -10.36 -19.73 5.20
C PRO A 170 -11.09 -20.57 4.14
N ASP A 171 -10.44 -20.77 3.01
CA ASP A 171 -10.90 -21.67 1.95
C ASP A 171 -10.98 -23.12 2.47
N SER A 172 -12.09 -23.80 2.20
CA SER A 172 -12.39 -25.14 2.77
C SER A 172 -11.40 -26.24 2.34
N ASN A 173 -10.75 -26.06 1.19
CA ASN A 173 -9.85 -27.09 0.64
C ASN A 173 -8.40 -26.85 1.06
N SER A 174 -7.96 -25.60 1.04
CA SER A 174 -6.57 -25.23 1.32
C SER A 174 -6.35 -24.84 2.78
N LEU A 175 -7.40 -24.50 3.53
CA LEU A 175 -7.36 -23.90 4.86
C LEU A 175 -6.57 -22.59 4.93
N LEU A 176 -6.38 -21.93 3.78
CA LEU A 176 -5.69 -20.66 3.65
C LEU A 176 -6.68 -19.54 3.32
N TYR A 177 -6.35 -18.32 3.71
CA TYR A 177 -7.16 -17.16 3.37
C TYR A 177 -6.88 -16.71 1.94
N LYS A 178 -7.95 -16.64 1.13
CA LYS A 178 -7.88 -16.26 -0.28
C LYS A 178 -8.10 -14.76 -0.45
N VAL A 179 -7.21 -14.10 -1.19
CA VAL A 179 -7.33 -12.70 -1.60
C VAL A 179 -7.19 -12.56 -3.12
N SER A 180 -7.83 -11.56 -3.68
CA SER A 180 -7.78 -11.28 -5.11
C SER A 180 -7.40 -9.82 -5.35
N ARG A 181 -6.92 -9.49 -6.54
CA ARG A 181 -6.69 -8.11 -6.93
C ARG A 181 -7.99 -7.32 -6.85
N LEU A 182 -7.97 -6.20 -6.14
CA LEU A 182 -9.12 -5.32 -6.08
C LEU A 182 -9.10 -4.40 -7.30
N VAL A 183 -10.07 -4.59 -8.18
CA VAL A 183 -10.20 -3.84 -9.44
C VAL A 183 -11.54 -3.14 -9.47
N GLN A 184 -11.55 -1.86 -9.80
CA GLN A 184 -12.74 -1.05 -10.00
C GLN A 184 -12.61 -0.29 -11.32
N ASN A 185 -13.65 -0.33 -12.16
CA ASN A 185 -13.65 0.30 -13.49
C ASN A 185 -12.43 -0.07 -14.36
N GLY A 186 -11.98 -1.33 -14.28
CA GLY A 186 -10.82 -1.83 -15.03
C GLY A 186 -9.45 -1.41 -14.50
N ARG A 187 -9.39 -0.63 -13.42
CA ARG A 187 -8.15 -0.20 -12.76
C ARG A 187 -8.00 -0.84 -11.39
N ARG A 188 -6.77 -1.05 -10.96
CA ARG A 188 -6.47 -1.51 -9.60
C ARG A 188 -6.79 -0.41 -8.61
N VAL A 189 -7.52 -0.76 -7.56
CA VAL A 189 -7.82 0.19 -6.49
C VAL A 189 -6.54 0.47 -5.72
N ALA A 190 -6.17 1.73 -5.67
CA ALA A 190 -4.94 2.20 -5.03
C ALA A 190 -5.22 3.34 -4.06
N SER A 191 -4.30 3.58 -3.14
CA SER A 191 -4.30 4.75 -2.28
C SER A 191 -2.91 5.08 -1.76
N VAL A 192 -2.75 6.28 -1.22
CA VAL A 192 -1.58 6.66 -0.44
C VAL A 192 -1.86 6.39 1.03
N ILE A 193 -0.90 5.78 1.72
CA ILE A 193 -0.94 5.49 3.16
C ILE A 193 0.33 5.97 3.82
N THR A 194 0.34 6.06 5.14
CA THR A 194 1.57 6.28 5.91
C THR A 194 2.39 4.99 6.00
N VAL A 195 3.71 5.06 5.92
CA VAL A 195 4.57 3.88 6.09
C VAL A 195 4.36 3.23 7.46
N ASP A 196 4.05 4.02 8.49
CA ASP A 196 3.80 3.52 9.84
C ASP A 196 2.56 2.63 9.97
N SER A 197 1.64 2.68 8.99
CA SER A 197 0.49 1.77 8.94
C SER A 197 0.85 0.38 8.40
N ILE A 198 2.01 0.21 7.78
CA ILE A 198 2.50 -1.07 7.29
C ILE A 198 3.01 -1.89 8.49
N HIS A 199 2.42 -3.07 8.68
CA HIS A 199 2.77 -3.94 9.81
C HIS A 199 4.01 -4.79 9.52
N SER A 200 4.00 -5.50 8.39
CA SER A 200 5.06 -6.43 7.97
C SER A 200 4.95 -6.72 6.48
N SER A 201 5.93 -7.41 5.92
CA SER A 201 5.75 -8.06 4.62
C SER A 201 4.77 -9.23 4.74
N VAL A 202 4.20 -9.67 3.61
CA VAL A 202 3.38 -10.87 3.52
C VAL A 202 3.70 -11.62 2.25
N HIS A 203 3.85 -12.93 2.34
CA HIS A 203 4.05 -13.78 1.18
C HIS A 203 2.72 -14.30 0.65
N LEU A 204 2.49 -14.12 -0.66
CA LEU A 204 1.29 -14.58 -1.34
C LEU A 204 1.63 -15.76 -2.26
N LEU A 205 0.89 -16.85 -2.09
CA LEU A 205 0.95 -18.03 -2.96
C LEU A 205 -0.06 -17.86 -4.09
N PRO A 206 0.36 -17.90 -5.38
CA PRO A 206 -0.58 -17.78 -6.48
C PRO A 206 -1.53 -18.99 -6.50
N ARG A 207 -2.79 -18.73 -6.82
CA ARG A 207 -3.73 -19.82 -7.06
C ARG A 207 -3.47 -20.39 -8.44
N PHE A 208 -3.00 -21.62 -8.49
CA PHE A 208 -2.86 -22.38 -9.73
C PHE A 208 -4.24 -22.83 -10.23
N GLY A 209 -4.47 -22.75 -11.53
CA GLY A 209 -5.64 -23.28 -12.21
C GLY A 209 -5.35 -24.63 -12.84
N GLU A 210 -6.29 -25.13 -13.66
CA GLU A 210 -6.12 -26.35 -14.44
C GLU A 210 -5.17 -26.16 -15.62
N ASP A 211 -5.15 -24.95 -16.19
CA ASP A 211 -4.26 -24.57 -17.28
C ASP A 211 -2.88 -24.12 -16.78
N PRO A 212 -1.80 -24.33 -17.57
CA PRO A 212 -0.48 -23.83 -17.21
C PRO A 212 -0.49 -22.31 -17.05
N PRO A 213 0.19 -21.78 -16.04
CA PRO A 213 0.18 -20.36 -15.77
C PRO A 213 0.89 -19.57 -16.87
N VAL A 214 0.29 -18.46 -17.31
CA VAL A 214 0.90 -17.49 -18.25
C VAL A 214 1.96 -16.62 -17.57
N TRP A 215 2.16 -16.78 -16.26
CA TRP A 215 3.06 -15.97 -15.42
C TRP A 215 4.25 -16.77 -14.90
N ASN A 216 5.31 -16.08 -14.56
CA ASN A 216 6.52 -16.60 -13.93
C ASN A 216 6.81 -15.88 -12.59
N THR A 217 7.91 -16.20 -11.96
CA THR A 217 8.32 -15.63 -10.66
C THR A 217 8.35 -14.08 -10.64
N PHE A 218 8.62 -13.43 -11.75
CA PHE A 218 8.72 -11.98 -11.85
C PHE A 218 7.39 -11.30 -12.25
N SER A 219 6.50 -12.04 -12.90
CA SER A 219 5.23 -11.51 -13.40
C SER A 219 4.01 -11.99 -12.59
N VAL A 220 4.19 -12.91 -11.67
CA VAL A 220 3.09 -13.54 -10.93
C VAL A 220 2.21 -12.52 -10.20
N LEU A 221 2.80 -11.58 -9.49
CA LEU A 221 2.06 -10.52 -8.79
C LEU A 221 1.34 -9.56 -9.76
N GLU A 222 1.68 -9.55 -11.04
CA GLU A 222 1.04 -8.71 -12.04
C GLU A 222 -0.08 -9.43 -12.79
N LEU A 223 0.13 -10.69 -13.12
CA LEU A 223 -0.73 -11.46 -14.03
C LEU A 223 -1.68 -12.41 -13.29
N CYS A 224 -1.28 -12.95 -12.12
CA CYS A 224 -2.17 -13.80 -11.35
C CYS A 224 -3.28 -12.96 -10.70
N HIS A 225 -4.51 -13.47 -10.79
CA HIS A 225 -5.70 -12.76 -10.33
C HIS A 225 -5.97 -12.98 -8.85
N SER A 226 -5.70 -14.16 -8.32
CA SER A 226 -6.01 -14.52 -6.93
C SER A 226 -4.88 -15.30 -6.27
N PHE A 227 -4.78 -15.13 -4.96
CA PHE A 227 -3.68 -15.65 -4.15
C PHE A 227 -4.22 -16.22 -2.84
N TYR A 228 -3.44 -17.08 -2.23
CA TYR A 228 -3.58 -17.48 -0.84
C TYR A 228 -2.53 -16.77 0.00
N ILE A 229 -2.92 -16.29 1.18
CA ILE A 229 -1.98 -15.75 2.16
C ILE A 229 -1.18 -16.92 2.72
N ASN A 230 0.15 -16.83 2.70
CA ASN A 230 1.03 -17.84 3.30
C ASN A 230 1.30 -17.50 4.77
N PRO A 231 0.67 -18.16 5.72
CA PRO A 231 0.91 -17.93 7.15
C PRO A 231 2.24 -18.52 7.63
N PHE A 232 2.90 -19.35 6.83
CA PHE A 232 4.12 -20.08 7.20
C PHE A 232 5.40 -19.38 6.74
N SER A 233 5.31 -18.18 6.18
CA SER A 233 6.49 -17.43 5.73
C SER A 233 7.34 -16.91 6.88
N ASP A 234 6.70 -16.54 7.98
CA ASP A 234 7.33 -15.99 9.18
C ASP A 234 6.41 -16.17 10.40
N ARG A 235 6.97 -15.92 11.59
CA ARG A 235 6.25 -16.09 12.86
C ARG A 235 5.07 -15.15 13.00
N ASP A 236 5.20 -13.90 12.55
CA ASP A 236 4.15 -12.89 12.73
C ASP A 236 2.96 -13.20 11.82
N SER A 237 3.21 -13.61 10.57
CA SER A 237 2.17 -14.09 9.66
C SER A 237 1.45 -15.31 10.23
N PHE A 238 2.19 -16.25 10.84
CA PHE A 238 1.57 -17.42 11.48
C PHE A 238 0.61 -17.00 12.60
N LEU A 239 1.04 -16.11 13.50
CA LEU A 239 0.20 -15.66 14.62
C LEU A 239 -1.03 -14.83 14.19
N LEU A 240 -0.98 -14.22 13.01
CA LEU A 240 -2.09 -13.40 12.49
C LEU A 240 -3.15 -14.24 11.75
N PHE A 241 -2.77 -15.37 11.16
CA PHE A 241 -3.61 -16.15 10.24
C PHE A 241 -3.79 -17.64 10.61
N SER A 242 -3.31 -18.07 11.77
CA SER A 242 -3.49 -19.43 12.30
C SER A 242 -4.73 -19.59 13.16
#